data_f5856747902c766d49639e905ee929e8
#
_entry.id   f5856747902c766d49639e905ee929e8
#
_cell.length_a   1.000
_cell.length_b   1.000
_cell.length_c   1.000
_cell.angle_alpha   90.00
_cell.angle_beta   90.00
_cell.angle_gamma   90.00
#
_symmetry.space_group_name_H-M   'P 1'
#
loop_
_entity.id
_entity.type
_entity.pdbx_description
1 polymer ?
#
loop_
_entity_poly.entity_id
_entity_poly.type
_entity_poly.pdbx_seq_one_letter_code
_entity_poly.pdbx_strand_id
1 'polypeptide(L)'
;RTDLLQRSSKLTSGSKAAAIQIENLIEQSEGPNTKQIMQDHHLDIGFDLNYLYPDAKHSIQNGHSFTGSYVINNEQRDVGVITGSAIARQYGEKGLPEDTIFAYTEGHAGQSLAAYAPHGLTIHHTGDANDYVGKGLSGGTVIVNAPNEEREQEIIAGNVSFYGASRGKAYINGKAGERFCIRNSGADVVVEGIGDHGLEYMTGGHVIILGDVGKNFGQGMSGGVSYIFPSSIEEFKKVNALETLEFSEVRYDEEKALIKEMLEAHYKHTRSTKARQILNQFENVSQYVVKVI
;
A
#
# COMPACT_ATOMS: atom_id res chain seq x y z
N ARG A 1 -18.46 29.98 1.29
CA ARG A 1 -19.80 30.16 1.91
C ARG A 1 -19.69 30.60 3.37
N THR A 2 -18.74 31.52 3.64
CA THR A 2 -18.57 32.09 4.97
C THR A 2 -19.74 33.00 5.37
N ASP A 3 -20.52 33.49 4.39
CA ASP A 3 -21.79 34.21 4.58
C ASP A 3 -22.82 33.41 5.40
N LEU A 4 -22.68 32.08 5.48
CA LEU A 4 -23.57 31.21 6.27
C LEU A 4 -23.09 31.02 7.71
N LEU A 5 -21.87 31.40 8.05
CA LEU A 5 -21.34 31.25 9.39
C LEU A 5 -21.83 32.37 10.29
N GLN A 6 -22.53 32.02 11.37
CA GLN A 6 -23.05 32.96 12.36
C GLN A 6 -22.81 32.42 13.77
N ARG A 7 -22.55 33.31 14.71
CA ARG A 7 -22.53 32.92 16.13
C ARG A 7 -23.91 32.50 16.57
N SER A 8 -23.98 31.39 17.29
CA SER A 8 -25.23 30.96 17.91
C SER A 8 -25.68 31.97 18.97
N SER A 9 -26.92 32.39 18.90
CA SER A 9 -27.55 33.22 19.95
C SER A 9 -27.71 32.52 21.32
N LYS A 10 -27.45 31.19 21.36
CA LYS A 10 -27.54 30.35 22.57
C LYS A 10 -26.19 30.25 23.32
N LEU A 11 -25.13 30.95 22.84
CA LEU A 11 -23.84 30.92 23.53
C LEU A 11 -23.90 31.63 24.88
N THR A 12 -23.50 30.93 25.93
CA THR A 12 -23.39 31.52 27.28
C THR A 12 -22.14 32.39 27.33
N SER A 13 -22.30 33.62 27.77
CA SER A 13 -21.19 34.54 28.04
C SER A 13 -20.17 33.90 28.99
N GLY A 14 -18.88 33.97 28.66
CA GLY A 14 -17.79 33.37 29.42
C GLY A 14 -17.51 31.90 29.11
N SER A 15 -18.28 31.24 28.23
CA SER A 15 -17.95 29.89 27.78
C SER A 15 -16.74 29.89 26.80
N LYS A 16 -16.00 28.76 26.73
CA LYS A 16 -14.92 28.60 25.74
C LYS A 16 -15.40 28.81 24.32
N ALA A 17 -16.61 28.39 24.01
CA ALA A 17 -17.21 28.56 22.70
C ALA A 17 -17.47 30.04 22.36
N ALA A 18 -17.84 30.87 23.36
CA ALA A 18 -18.02 32.32 23.20
C ALA A 18 -16.68 33.06 22.99
N ALA A 19 -15.57 32.49 23.44
CA ALA A 19 -14.24 33.07 23.25
C ALA A 19 -13.65 32.83 21.86
N ILE A 20 -14.24 31.96 21.04
CA ILE A 20 -13.77 31.71 19.68
C ILE A 20 -14.08 32.92 18.82
N GLN A 21 -13.04 33.51 18.24
CA GLN A 21 -13.16 34.61 17.29
C GLN A 21 -13.37 34.04 15.87
N ILE A 22 -14.63 33.92 15.46
CA ILE A 22 -14.95 33.39 14.11
C ILE A 22 -14.79 34.46 13.01
N GLU A 23 -14.70 35.73 13.39
CA GLU A 23 -14.54 36.84 12.48
C GLU A 23 -13.31 36.70 11.58
N ASN A 24 -12.20 36.18 12.14
CA ASN A 24 -10.98 35.94 11.38
C ASN A 24 -11.11 34.73 10.40
N LEU A 25 -12.09 33.86 10.61
CA LEU A 25 -12.37 32.72 9.72
C LEU A 25 -13.28 33.10 8.55
N ILE A 26 -14.07 34.17 8.73
CA ILE A 26 -15.03 34.64 7.73
C ILE A 26 -14.55 35.90 6.99
N GLU A 27 -13.40 36.43 7.37
CA GLU A 27 -12.78 37.55 6.67
C GLU A 27 -12.51 37.13 5.22
N GLN A 28 -13.06 37.90 4.29
CA GLN A 28 -12.81 37.69 2.87
C GLN A 28 -11.66 38.60 2.45
N SER A 29 -10.66 38.02 1.78
CA SER A 29 -9.62 38.82 1.15
C SER A 29 -10.23 39.71 0.06
N GLU A 30 -9.86 40.98 0.05
CA GLU A 30 -10.21 41.88 -1.05
C GLU A 30 -9.46 41.44 -2.32
N GLY A 31 -10.18 41.24 -3.40
CA GLY A 31 -9.63 40.88 -4.70
C GLY A 31 -10.17 39.58 -5.27
N PRO A 32 -9.79 39.22 -6.48
CA PRO A 32 -10.27 38.04 -7.14
C PRO A 32 -9.70 36.78 -6.48
N ASN A 33 -10.56 35.85 -6.03
CA ASN A 33 -10.19 34.54 -5.50
C ASN A 33 -9.83 33.57 -6.63
N THR A 34 -8.96 34.02 -7.54
CA THR A 34 -8.52 33.23 -8.68
C THR A 34 -7.01 33.07 -8.66
N LYS A 35 -6.55 31.92 -9.14
CA LYS A 35 -5.12 31.66 -9.31
C LYS A 35 -4.53 32.68 -10.27
N GLN A 36 -3.58 33.51 -9.79
CA GLN A 36 -2.92 34.54 -10.58
C GLN A 36 -1.49 34.19 -11.00
N ILE A 37 -0.91 33.18 -10.33
CA ILE A 37 0.46 32.75 -10.58
C ILE A 37 0.44 31.28 -11.01
N MET A 38 1.12 30.97 -12.11
CA MET A 38 1.37 29.58 -12.49
C MET A 38 2.31 28.96 -11.47
N GLN A 39 1.92 27.81 -10.94
CA GLN A 39 2.79 27.04 -10.06
C GLN A 39 3.78 26.24 -10.91
N ASP A 40 5.04 26.32 -10.55
CA ASP A 40 6.04 25.36 -10.99
C ASP A 40 6.03 24.17 -10.02
N HIS A 41 5.68 23.01 -10.51
CA HIS A 41 5.64 21.78 -9.73
C HIS A 41 6.96 21.00 -9.79
N HIS A 42 7.97 21.53 -10.45
CA HIS A 42 9.28 20.91 -10.63
C HIS A 42 9.22 19.45 -11.13
N LEU A 43 8.28 19.15 -12.02
CA LEU A 43 8.11 17.80 -12.57
C LEU A 43 9.28 17.39 -13.46
N ASP A 44 9.97 18.36 -14.02
CA ASP A 44 11.14 18.21 -14.88
C ASP A 44 12.34 17.55 -14.17
N ILE A 45 12.41 17.63 -12.83
CA ILE A 45 13.46 16.98 -12.04
C ILE A 45 13.06 15.58 -11.55
N GLY A 46 11.83 15.15 -11.84
CA GLY A 46 11.31 13.85 -11.40
C GLY A 46 12.10 12.68 -11.97
N PHE A 47 12.38 11.66 -11.12
CA PHE A 47 13.11 10.46 -11.51
C PHE A 47 12.51 9.76 -12.74
N ASP A 48 11.21 9.55 -12.74
CA ASP A 48 10.52 8.86 -13.83
C ASP A 48 10.70 9.56 -15.17
N LEU A 49 10.59 10.90 -15.19
CA LEU A 49 10.75 11.68 -16.44
C LEU A 49 12.17 11.65 -16.98
N ASN A 50 13.16 11.54 -16.12
CA ASN A 50 14.56 11.64 -16.52
C ASN A 50 15.22 10.28 -16.77
N TYR A 51 14.66 9.19 -16.22
CA TYR A 51 15.28 7.87 -16.25
C TYR A 51 14.29 6.77 -16.65
N LEU A 52 13.42 6.31 -15.78
CA LEU A 52 12.62 5.10 -16.01
C LEU A 52 11.68 5.22 -17.22
N TYR A 53 10.95 6.33 -17.37
CA TYR A 53 10.05 6.49 -18.50
C TYR A 53 10.76 6.64 -19.85
N PRO A 54 11.81 7.46 -20.01
CA PRO A 54 12.58 7.52 -21.26
C PRO A 54 13.13 6.15 -21.68
N ASP A 55 13.70 5.40 -20.74
CA ASP A 55 14.27 4.08 -21.03
C ASP A 55 13.19 3.06 -21.45
N ALA A 56 12.06 3.05 -20.76
CA ALA A 56 10.94 2.13 -21.01
C ALA A 56 10.03 2.57 -22.18
N LYS A 57 10.08 3.83 -22.61
CA LYS A 57 9.11 4.43 -23.55
C LYS A 57 8.92 3.63 -24.83
N HIS A 58 10.00 3.20 -25.46
CA HIS A 58 9.91 2.42 -26.71
C HIS A 58 9.21 1.08 -26.48
N SER A 59 9.53 0.42 -25.37
CA SER A 59 8.93 -0.86 -25.00
C SER A 59 7.44 -0.70 -24.67
N ILE A 60 7.06 0.36 -23.95
CA ILE A 60 5.65 0.69 -23.69
C ILE A 60 4.91 0.89 -25.01
N GLN A 61 5.45 1.69 -25.94
CA GLN A 61 4.79 2.00 -27.20
C GLN A 61 4.53 0.78 -28.08
N ASN A 62 5.41 -0.21 -28.02
CA ASN A 62 5.37 -1.38 -28.89
C ASN A 62 4.94 -2.69 -28.17
N GLY A 63 4.67 -2.63 -26.89
CA GLY A 63 4.33 -3.82 -26.08
C GLY A 63 5.49 -4.81 -25.92
N HIS A 64 6.73 -4.34 -26.00
CA HIS A 64 7.92 -5.16 -25.84
C HIS A 64 8.38 -5.17 -24.37
N SER A 65 9.08 -6.24 -23.97
CA SER A 65 9.65 -6.32 -22.63
C SER A 65 10.79 -5.32 -22.45
N PHE A 66 10.85 -4.74 -21.25
CA PHE A 66 11.91 -3.86 -20.79
C PHE A 66 12.33 -4.26 -19.38
N THR A 67 13.62 -4.25 -19.12
CA THR A 67 14.19 -4.41 -17.78
C THR A 67 15.25 -3.34 -17.56
N GLY A 68 15.10 -2.58 -16.47
CA GLY A 68 16.05 -1.55 -16.03
C GLY A 68 16.47 -1.73 -14.59
N SER A 69 17.64 -1.19 -14.23
CA SER A 69 18.17 -1.21 -12.86
C SER A 69 18.64 0.17 -12.44
N TYR A 70 18.24 0.62 -11.26
CA TYR A 70 18.44 2.00 -10.81
C TYR A 70 18.79 2.03 -9.32
N VAL A 71 19.70 2.92 -8.94
CA VAL A 71 19.93 3.29 -7.54
C VAL A 71 19.10 4.54 -7.25
N ILE A 72 18.31 4.50 -6.21
CA ILE A 72 17.43 5.59 -5.80
C ILE A 72 17.65 5.98 -4.34
N ASN A 73 17.27 7.20 -3.99
CA ASN A 73 17.28 7.70 -2.63
C ASN A 73 15.93 8.34 -2.26
N ASN A 74 15.78 8.80 -1.02
CA ASN A 74 14.51 9.33 -0.50
C ASN A 74 14.05 10.67 -1.12
N GLU A 75 14.84 11.30 -1.94
CA GLU A 75 14.43 12.49 -2.70
C GLU A 75 13.64 12.10 -3.95
N GLN A 76 13.88 10.89 -4.49
CA GLN A 76 13.12 10.36 -5.62
C GLN A 76 11.76 9.82 -5.14
N ARG A 77 10.75 10.66 -5.27
CA ARG A 77 9.35 10.31 -4.98
C ARG A 77 8.66 9.83 -6.24
N ASP A 78 7.53 9.17 -6.07
CA ASP A 78 6.60 8.79 -7.14
C ASP A 78 7.26 7.94 -8.25
N VAL A 79 8.31 7.16 -7.91
CA VAL A 79 8.99 6.28 -8.85
C VAL A 79 7.99 5.24 -9.39
N GLY A 80 7.86 5.16 -10.71
CA GLY A 80 6.92 4.30 -11.42
C GLY A 80 5.59 4.96 -11.79
N VAL A 81 5.27 6.15 -11.25
CA VAL A 81 3.95 6.79 -11.47
C VAL A 81 3.78 7.31 -12.89
N ILE A 82 4.76 8.00 -13.44
CA ILE A 82 4.69 8.53 -14.81
C ILE A 82 4.75 7.40 -15.83
N THR A 83 5.63 6.44 -15.60
CA THR A 83 5.74 5.21 -16.40
C THR A 83 4.42 4.44 -16.39
N GLY A 84 3.81 4.24 -15.23
CA GLY A 84 2.48 3.63 -15.09
C GLY A 84 1.39 4.43 -15.79
N SER A 85 1.41 5.77 -15.68
CA SER A 85 0.48 6.64 -16.39
C SER A 85 0.60 6.50 -17.92
N ALA A 86 1.81 6.35 -18.44
CA ALA A 86 2.02 6.13 -19.88
C ALA A 86 1.41 4.80 -20.34
N ILE A 87 1.57 3.72 -19.56
CA ILE A 87 0.94 2.42 -19.83
C ILE A 87 -0.59 2.57 -19.83
N ALA A 88 -1.14 3.16 -18.76
CA ALA A 88 -2.59 3.31 -18.62
C ALA A 88 -3.22 4.19 -19.72
N ARG A 89 -2.53 5.24 -20.16
CA ARG A 89 -2.99 6.08 -21.27
C ARG A 89 -3.05 5.33 -22.60
N GLN A 90 -2.12 4.41 -22.84
CA GLN A 90 -2.03 3.70 -24.11
C GLN A 90 -2.90 2.44 -24.14
N TYR A 91 -3.00 1.71 -23.02
CA TYR A 91 -3.62 0.39 -22.96
C TYR A 91 -4.90 0.35 -22.09
N GLY A 92 -5.27 1.46 -21.43
CA GLY A 92 -6.43 1.54 -20.55
C GLY A 92 -6.34 0.58 -19.37
N GLU A 93 -7.47 0.05 -18.94
CA GLU A 93 -7.55 -0.90 -17.83
C GLU A 93 -6.87 -2.25 -18.11
N LYS A 94 -6.72 -2.63 -19.35
CA LYS A 94 -6.09 -3.89 -19.74
C LYS A 94 -4.59 -3.89 -19.40
N GLY A 95 -3.95 -2.73 -19.49
CA GLY A 95 -2.50 -2.61 -19.33
C GLY A 95 -1.70 -3.45 -20.32
N LEU A 96 -0.50 -3.81 -19.90
CA LEU A 96 0.41 -4.70 -20.62
C LEU A 96 0.43 -6.10 -19.96
N PRO A 97 0.92 -7.15 -20.63
CA PRO A 97 1.18 -8.44 -19.98
C PRO A 97 2.06 -8.27 -18.73
N GLU A 98 1.89 -9.17 -17.76
CA GLU A 98 2.69 -9.17 -16.52
C GLU A 98 4.20 -9.09 -16.84
N ASP A 99 4.95 -8.34 -16.04
CA ASP A 99 6.40 -8.15 -16.15
C ASP A 99 6.89 -7.55 -17.50
N THR A 100 6.01 -6.95 -18.30
CA THR A 100 6.45 -6.30 -19.55
C THR A 100 7.43 -5.16 -19.28
N ILE A 101 7.15 -4.32 -18.29
CA ILE A 101 8.06 -3.26 -17.83
C ILE A 101 8.51 -3.63 -16.42
N PHE A 102 9.78 -4.01 -16.31
CA PHE A 102 10.37 -4.46 -15.06
C PHE A 102 11.48 -3.50 -14.62
N ALA A 103 11.32 -2.87 -13.46
CA ALA A 103 12.32 -1.98 -12.89
C ALA A 103 12.85 -2.54 -11.57
N TYR A 104 14.15 -2.83 -11.54
CA TYR A 104 14.88 -3.05 -10.30
C TYR A 104 15.33 -1.71 -9.73
N THR A 105 15.05 -1.47 -8.47
CA THR A 105 15.51 -0.29 -7.74
C THR A 105 16.21 -0.71 -6.46
N GLU A 106 17.24 0.02 -6.05
CA GLU A 106 18.02 -0.26 -4.85
C GLU A 106 18.25 1.03 -4.05
N GLY A 107 18.21 0.96 -2.73
CA GLY A 107 18.51 2.05 -1.82
C GLY A 107 17.35 2.43 -0.90
N HIS A 108 17.08 3.73 -0.76
CA HIS A 108 16.01 4.27 0.08
C HIS A 108 14.97 4.96 -0.79
N ALA A 109 13.85 4.31 -1.07
CA ALA A 109 12.83 4.92 -1.92
C ALA A 109 12.08 6.06 -1.20
N GLY A 110 11.85 7.17 -1.90
CA GLY A 110 10.98 8.25 -1.44
C GLY A 110 9.51 7.83 -1.39
N GLN A 111 8.64 8.76 -1.02
CA GLN A 111 7.19 8.51 -0.91
C GLN A 111 6.58 8.04 -2.23
N SER A 112 5.51 7.24 -2.13
CA SER A 112 4.67 6.82 -3.25
C SER A 112 5.38 5.94 -4.29
N LEU A 113 6.37 5.13 -3.86
CA LEU A 113 6.97 4.12 -4.74
C LEU A 113 5.88 3.24 -5.37
N ALA A 114 5.87 3.11 -6.69
CA ALA A 114 4.91 2.32 -7.46
C ALA A 114 3.44 2.71 -7.26
N ALA A 115 3.14 3.94 -6.83
CA ALA A 115 1.76 4.38 -6.70
C ALA A 115 1.03 4.29 -8.05
N TYR A 116 -0.21 3.79 -8.02
CA TYR A 116 -1.08 3.59 -9.17
C TYR A 116 -0.54 2.64 -10.26
N ALA A 117 0.46 1.82 -9.96
CA ALA A 117 1.08 0.93 -10.94
C ALA A 117 0.01 0.04 -11.61
N PRO A 118 -0.13 0.12 -12.96
CA PRO A 118 -1.08 -0.66 -13.73
C PRO A 118 -0.54 -2.03 -14.10
N HIS A 119 -1.37 -2.87 -14.67
CA HIS A 119 -0.97 -4.15 -15.23
C HIS A 119 0.23 -4.00 -16.19
N GLY A 120 1.22 -4.87 -16.02
CA GLY A 120 2.44 -4.91 -16.84
C GLY A 120 3.61 -4.11 -16.29
N LEU A 121 3.41 -3.30 -15.22
CA LEU A 121 4.50 -2.64 -14.51
C LEU A 121 4.85 -3.41 -13.24
N THR A 122 6.09 -3.84 -13.15
CA THR A 122 6.68 -4.46 -11.95
C THR A 122 7.81 -3.60 -11.42
N ILE A 123 7.72 -3.23 -10.15
CA ILE A 123 8.82 -2.56 -9.42
C ILE A 123 9.32 -3.50 -8.33
N HIS A 124 10.59 -3.88 -8.45
CA HIS A 124 11.29 -4.69 -7.47
C HIS A 124 12.34 -3.83 -6.77
N HIS A 125 12.03 -3.41 -5.56
CA HIS A 125 12.89 -2.56 -4.74
C HIS A 125 13.64 -3.40 -3.69
N THR A 126 14.95 -3.20 -3.61
CA THR A 126 15.80 -3.73 -2.53
C THR A 126 16.24 -2.58 -1.63
N GLY A 127 15.76 -2.58 -0.41
CA GLY A 127 15.96 -1.51 0.55
C GLY A 127 14.70 -1.18 1.33
N ASP A 128 14.64 0.01 1.88
CA ASP A 128 13.44 0.54 2.53
C ASP A 128 12.76 1.60 1.66
N ALA A 129 11.47 1.72 1.82
CA ALA A 129 10.63 2.66 1.11
C ALA A 129 9.81 3.49 2.10
N ASN A 130 9.65 4.77 1.80
CA ASN A 130 8.90 5.71 2.61
C ASN A 130 7.37 5.43 2.49
N ASP A 131 6.53 6.34 2.97
CA ASP A 131 5.07 6.19 3.02
C ASP A 131 4.44 6.01 1.63
N TYR A 132 3.23 5.44 1.60
CA TYR A 132 2.38 5.30 0.42
C TYR A 132 2.90 4.36 -0.67
N VAL A 133 3.71 3.36 -0.34
CA VAL A 133 4.10 2.32 -1.30
C VAL A 133 2.85 1.70 -1.93
N GLY A 134 2.82 1.60 -3.24
CA GLY A 134 1.71 0.98 -3.97
C GLY A 134 0.34 1.63 -3.75
N LYS A 135 0.27 2.88 -3.29
CA LYS A 135 -1.00 3.61 -3.15
C LYS A 135 -1.80 3.54 -4.44
N GLY A 136 -3.06 3.09 -4.37
CA GLY A 136 -3.91 2.98 -5.54
C GLY A 136 -3.43 1.96 -6.57
N LEU A 137 -2.63 0.96 -6.18
CA LEU A 137 -2.18 -0.12 -7.06
C LEU A 137 -3.35 -0.65 -7.90
N SER A 138 -3.19 -0.70 -9.22
CA SER A 138 -4.30 -0.95 -10.15
C SER A 138 -4.07 -2.15 -11.08
N GLY A 139 -3.09 -3.02 -10.77
CA GLY A 139 -2.84 -4.25 -11.52
C GLY A 139 -1.37 -4.62 -11.66
N GLY A 140 -0.45 -3.74 -11.28
CA GLY A 140 0.99 -3.99 -11.29
C GLY A 140 1.46 -4.90 -10.16
N THR A 141 2.75 -5.17 -10.16
CA THR A 141 3.42 -5.95 -9.10
C THR A 141 4.43 -5.08 -8.37
N VAL A 142 4.37 -5.10 -7.05
CA VAL A 142 5.29 -4.36 -6.18
C VAL A 142 6.00 -5.33 -5.24
N ILE A 143 7.32 -5.33 -5.30
CA ILE A 143 8.16 -6.16 -4.45
C ILE A 143 9.08 -5.24 -3.66
N VAL A 144 9.09 -5.36 -2.34
CA VAL A 144 10.03 -4.64 -1.47
C VAL A 144 10.78 -5.67 -0.65
N ASN A 145 12.08 -5.75 -0.85
CA ASN A 145 12.97 -6.68 -0.17
C ASN A 145 13.85 -5.97 0.84
N ALA A 146 13.94 -6.53 2.02
CA ALA A 146 15.03 -6.19 2.94
C ALA A 146 16.39 -6.46 2.27
N PRO A 147 17.39 -5.60 2.47
CA PRO A 147 18.69 -5.75 1.82
C PRO A 147 19.47 -6.98 2.30
N ASN A 148 19.10 -7.56 3.45
CA ASN A 148 19.64 -8.79 4.01
C ASN A 148 18.66 -9.44 5.00
N GLU A 149 18.90 -10.69 5.39
CA GLU A 149 18.01 -11.46 6.28
C GLU A 149 17.88 -10.84 7.68
N GLU A 150 18.90 -10.12 8.18
CA GLU A 150 18.87 -9.48 9.50
C GLU A 150 17.80 -8.38 9.57
N ARG A 151 17.50 -7.74 8.44
CA ARG A 151 16.52 -6.66 8.33
C ARG A 151 15.10 -7.11 8.01
N GLU A 152 14.84 -8.41 7.81
CA GLU A 152 13.47 -8.93 7.58
C GLU A 152 12.49 -8.62 8.73
N GLN A 153 12.98 -8.32 9.92
CA GLN A 153 12.15 -7.94 11.07
C GLN A 153 11.97 -6.42 11.25
N GLU A 154 12.62 -5.61 10.42
CA GLU A 154 12.51 -4.16 10.45
C GLU A 154 11.33 -3.67 9.61
N ILE A 155 10.95 -2.41 9.84
CA ILE A 155 9.97 -1.73 9.00
C ILE A 155 10.69 -1.24 7.74
N ILE A 156 10.39 -1.87 6.60
CA ILE A 156 10.97 -1.54 5.29
C ILE A 156 9.98 -0.88 4.34
N ALA A 157 8.71 -0.86 4.68
CA ALA A 157 7.69 -0.10 3.96
C ALA A 157 7.00 0.86 4.95
N GLY A 158 6.91 2.12 4.61
CA GLY A 158 6.34 3.16 5.47
C GLY A 158 4.84 3.02 5.68
N ASN A 159 4.26 4.05 6.27
CA ASN A 159 2.83 4.09 6.58
C ASN A 159 1.96 4.17 5.32
N VAL A 160 0.71 3.74 5.44
CA VAL A 160 -0.33 3.87 4.41
C VAL A 160 0.01 3.14 3.11
N SER A 161 0.87 2.13 3.17
CA SER A 161 1.21 1.31 2.01
C SER A 161 -0.02 0.56 1.50
N PHE A 162 -0.19 0.52 0.16
CA PHE A 162 -1.33 -0.08 -0.56
C PHE A 162 -2.70 0.53 -0.23
N TYR A 163 -2.75 1.78 0.22
CA TYR A 163 -3.99 2.50 0.41
C TYR A 163 -4.82 2.54 -0.88
N GLY A 164 -6.06 2.06 -0.80
CA GLY A 164 -6.98 2.08 -1.94
C GLY A 164 -6.54 1.23 -3.13
N ALA A 165 -5.68 0.24 -2.92
CA ALA A 165 -5.30 -0.72 -3.96
C ALA A 165 -6.54 -1.46 -4.46
N SER A 166 -6.70 -1.57 -5.77
CA SER A 166 -7.90 -2.14 -6.40
C SER A 166 -7.62 -3.47 -7.12
N ARG A 167 -6.39 -3.70 -7.53
CA ARG A 167 -5.89 -4.91 -8.20
C ARG A 167 -4.38 -4.96 -8.10
N GLY A 168 -3.79 -6.10 -8.43
CA GLY A 168 -2.34 -6.29 -8.50
C GLY A 168 -1.81 -7.11 -7.35
N LYS A 169 -0.50 -7.26 -7.32
CA LYS A 169 0.19 -8.13 -6.37
C LYS A 169 1.26 -7.36 -5.61
N ALA A 170 1.44 -7.68 -4.35
CA ALA A 170 2.55 -7.09 -3.59
C ALA A 170 3.19 -8.10 -2.63
N TYR A 171 4.51 -8.00 -2.52
CA TYR A 171 5.34 -8.90 -1.70
C TYR A 171 6.35 -8.08 -0.91
N ILE A 172 6.17 -8.01 0.42
CA ILE A 172 6.99 -7.19 1.31
C ILE A 172 7.76 -8.09 2.27
N ASN A 173 9.06 -8.24 2.04
CA ASN A 173 9.95 -9.03 2.91
C ASN A 173 10.53 -8.18 4.04
N GLY A 174 9.71 -7.88 4.99
CA GLY A 174 9.89 -7.06 6.17
C GLY A 174 8.56 -6.56 6.67
N LYS A 175 8.56 -5.72 7.68
CA LYS A 175 7.33 -5.13 8.23
C LYS A 175 6.93 -3.87 7.46
N ALA A 176 5.65 -3.60 7.45
CA ALA A 176 5.11 -2.30 7.03
C ALA A 176 4.67 -1.48 8.25
N GLY A 177 4.62 -0.17 8.08
CA GLY A 177 4.15 0.78 9.08
C GLY A 177 2.65 0.67 9.34
N GLU A 178 2.09 1.75 9.90
CA GLU A 178 0.67 1.85 10.21
C GLU A 178 -0.19 2.00 8.96
N ARG A 179 -1.48 1.69 9.10
CA ARG A 179 -2.52 1.90 8.07
C ARG A 179 -2.25 1.14 6.76
N PHE A 180 -1.70 -0.05 6.88
CA PHE A 180 -1.42 -0.94 5.75
C PHE A 180 -2.70 -1.41 5.08
N CYS A 181 -2.78 -1.38 3.74
CA CYS A 181 -3.91 -1.87 2.93
C CYS A 181 -5.28 -1.26 3.30
N ILE A 182 -5.33 -0.04 3.86
CA ILE A 182 -6.60 0.64 4.09
C ILE A 182 -7.37 0.75 2.78
N ARG A 183 -8.67 0.41 2.79
CA ARG A 183 -9.54 0.42 1.62
C ARG A 183 -9.02 -0.41 0.43
N ASN A 184 -8.24 -1.46 0.70
CA ASN A 184 -7.94 -2.45 -0.34
C ASN A 184 -9.25 -3.06 -0.84
N SER A 185 -9.45 -3.10 -2.15
CA SER A 185 -10.66 -3.59 -2.79
C SER A 185 -10.42 -4.76 -3.76
N GLY A 186 -9.16 -5.21 -3.92
CA GLY A 186 -8.91 -6.33 -4.83
C GLY A 186 -7.43 -6.66 -5.10
N ALA A 187 -6.48 -6.04 -4.41
CA ALA A 187 -5.09 -6.45 -4.52
C ALA A 187 -4.77 -7.63 -3.59
N ASP A 188 -3.85 -8.49 -4.03
CA ASP A 188 -3.32 -9.62 -3.29
C ASP A 188 -1.94 -9.27 -2.73
N VAL A 189 -1.80 -9.30 -1.41
CA VAL A 189 -0.62 -8.76 -0.72
C VAL A 189 -0.10 -9.73 0.32
N VAL A 190 1.24 -9.90 0.37
CA VAL A 190 1.93 -10.66 1.43
C VAL A 190 2.95 -9.76 2.11
N VAL A 191 2.97 -9.76 3.46
CA VAL A 191 3.86 -8.94 4.28
C VAL A 191 4.28 -9.69 5.56
N GLU A 192 5.45 -9.35 6.12
CA GLU A 192 6.02 -10.03 7.30
C GLU A 192 5.43 -9.57 8.66
N GLY A 193 4.71 -8.46 8.67
CA GLY A 193 4.05 -7.86 9.84
C GLY A 193 3.63 -6.43 9.55
N ILE A 194 2.73 -5.88 10.36
CA ILE A 194 2.21 -4.53 10.15
C ILE A 194 2.00 -3.77 11.46
N GLY A 195 1.95 -2.45 11.39
CA GLY A 195 1.61 -1.57 12.50
C GLY A 195 0.10 -1.48 12.76
N ASP A 196 -0.28 -0.42 13.48
CA ASP A 196 -1.68 -0.15 13.86
C ASP A 196 -2.56 0.19 12.65
N HIS A 197 -3.87 -0.01 12.79
CA HIS A 197 -4.89 0.36 11.79
C HIS A 197 -4.79 -0.37 10.44
N GLY A 198 -4.18 -1.55 10.41
CA GLY A 198 -4.10 -2.36 9.18
C GLY A 198 -5.47 -2.82 8.71
N LEU A 199 -5.67 -2.89 7.39
CA LEU A 199 -6.88 -3.35 6.68
C LEU A 199 -8.18 -2.60 7.02
N GLU A 200 -8.11 -1.40 7.62
CA GLU A 200 -9.32 -0.61 7.87
C GLU A 200 -10.09 -0.38 6.56
N TYR A 201 -11.40 -0.58 6.63
CA TYR A 201 -12.33 -0.40 5.49
C TYR A 201 -11.98 -1.22 4.24
N MET A 202 -11.30 -2.35 4.39
CA MET A 202 -11.05 -3.28 3.28
C MET A 202 -12.37 -3.84 2.76
N THR A 203 -12.49 -3.94 1.43
CA THR A 203 -13.71 -4.39 0.75
C THR A 203 -13.49 -5.56 -0.22
N GLY A 204 -12.24 -5.96 -0.48
CA GLY A 204 -11.91 -7.06 -1.39
C GLY A 204 -10.41 -7.35 -1.41
N GLY A 205 -10.04 -8.42 -2.14
CA GLY A 205 -8.65 -8.91 -2.24
C GLY A 205 -8.26 -9.84 -1.09
N HIS A 206 -7.01 -10.29 -1.12
CA HIS A 206 -6.45 -11.18 -0.12
C HIS A 206 -5.18 -10.58 0.48
N VAL A 207 -5.08 -10.62 1.80
CA VAL A 207 -3.87 -10.15 2.49
C VAL A 207 -3.34 -11.24 3.40
N ILE A 208 -2.08 -11.64 3.21
CA ILE A 208 -1.38 -12.58 4.10
C ILE A 208 -0.37 -11.81 4.93
N ILE A 209 -0.45 -11.97 6.25
CA ILE A 209 0.46 -11.33 7.21
C ILE A 209 1.19 -12.42 7.98
N LEU A 210 2.52 -12.51 7.80
CA LEU A 210 3.37 -13.57 8.34
C LEU A 210 3.88 -13.27 9.75
N GLY A 211 3.17 -12.46 10.50
CA GLY A 211 3.54 -12.03 11.84
C GLY A 211 2.46 -11.24 12.53
N ASP A 212 2.87 -10.43 13.48
CA ASP A 212 1.94 -9.69 14.33
C ASP A 212 1.38 -8.46 13.62
N VAL A 213 0.23 -8.03 14.10
CA VAL A 213 -0.47 -6.82 13.68
C VAL A 213 -0.63 -5.88 14.88
N GLY A 214 -0.76 -4.60 14.60
CA GLY A 214 -1.03 -3.59 15.63
C GLY A 214 -2.50 -3.55 16.06
N LYS A 215 -2.87 -2.47 16.75
CA LYS A 215 -4.24 -2.21 17.24
C LYS A 215 -5.18 -1.79 16.11
N ASN A 216 -6.48 -1.91 16.37
CA ASN A 216 -7.55 -1.51 15.45
C ASN A 216 -7.47 -2.17 14.07
N PHE A 217 -6.90 -3.37 14.01
CA PHE A 217 -6.81 -4.15 12.79
C PHE A 217 -8.21 -4.48 12.25
N GLY A 218 -8.42 -4.28 10.95
CA GLY A 218 -9.68 -4.59 10.25
C GLY A 218 -10.87 -3.71 10.62
N GLN A 219 -10.69 -2.59 11.30
CA GLN A 219 -11.78 -1.70 11.68
C GLN A 219 -12.60 -1.27 10.46
N GLY A 220 -13.90 -1.57 10.46
CA GLY A 220 -14.80 -1.24 9.36
C GLY A 220 -14.59 -2.07 8.08
N MET A 221 -13.86 -3.17 8.15
CA MET A 221 -13.74 -4.13 7.06
C MET A 221 -15.12 -4.69 6.70
N SER A 222 -15.46 -4.76 5.43
CA SER A 222 -16.75 -5.22 4.92
C SER A 222 -16.65 -6.23 3.77
N GLY A 223 -15.42 -6.64 3.43
CA GLY A 223 -15.15 -7.66 2.42
C GLY A 223 -13.65 -7.88 2.24
N GLY A 224 -13.30 -8.85 1.43
CA GLY A 224 -11.94 -9.38 1.33
C GLY A 224 -11.65 -10.40 2.41
N VAL A 225 -10.49 -11.02 2.34
CA VAL A 225 -10.05 -12.03 3.31
C VAL A 225 -8.61 -11.76 3.73
N SER A 226 -8.34 -11.87 5.02
CA SER A 226 -6.96 -11.84 5.51
C SER A 226 -6.60 -13.13 6.22
N TYR A 227 -5.37 -13.58 6.02
CA TYR A 227 -4.78 -14.75 6.67
C TYR A 227 -3.58 -14.32 7.50
N ILE A 228 -3.69 -14.44 8.81
CA ILE A 228 -2.69 -13.95 9.76
C ILE A 228 -1.96 -15.13 10.38
N PHE A 229 -0.63 -15.05 10.44
CA PHE A 229 0.24 -16.00 11.13
C PHE A 229 0.86 -15.34 12.37
N PRO A 230 0.06 -15.08 13.42
CA PRO A 230 0.52 -14.36 14.59
C PRO A 230 1.42 -15.20 15.46
N SER A 231 2.25 -14.56 16.28
CA SER A 231 3.05 -15.25 17.31
C SER A 231 2.20 -15.99 18.33
N SER A 232 0.99 -15.48 18.62
CA SER A 232 -0.03 -16.10 19.47
C SER A 232 -1.42 -15.84 18.92
N ILE A 233 -2.13 -16.92 18.56
CA ILE A 233 -3.53 -16.82 18.09
C ILE A 233 -4.46 -16.30 19.19
N GLU A 234 -4.25 -16.73 20.43
CA GLU A 234 -5.07 -16.32 21.58
C GLU A 234 -4.92 -14.81 21.83
N GLU A 235 -3.68 -14.31 21.86
CA GLU A 235 -3.39 -12.90 22.08
C GLU A 235 -3.92 -12.04 20.92
N PHE A 236 -3.70 -12.48 19.69
CA PHE A 236 -4.22 -11.82 18.48
C PHE A 236 -5.74 -11.65 18.57
N LYS A 237 -6.48 -12.72 18.85
CA LYS A 237 -7.95 -12.66 18.99
C LYS A 237 -8.41 -11.78 20.14
N LYS A 238 -7.70 -11.79 21.26
CA LYS A 238 -8.02 -10.96 22.43
C LYS A 238 -7.83 -9.47 22.16
N VAL A 239 -6.74 -9.10 21.49
CA VAL A 239 -6.41 -7.67 21.19
C VAL A 239 -7.28 -7.12 20.08
N ASN A 240 -7.67 -7.96 19.10
CA ASN A 240 -8.41 -7.54 17.92
C ASN A 240 -9.87 -8.03 17.91
N ALA A 241 -10.46 -8.30 19.06
CA ALA A 241 -11.87 -8.70 19.21
C ALA A 241 -12.81 -7.53 18.92
N LEU A 242 -13.00 -7.18 17.65
CA LEU A 242 -13.98 -6.22 17.19
C LEU A 242 -15.29 -6.94 16.84
N GLU A 243 -16.43 -6.35 17.19
CA GLU A 243 -17.76 -6.90 16.83
C GLU A 243 -17.96 -7.06 15.32
N THR A 244 -17.18 -6.34 14.53
CA THR A 244 -17.27 -6.32 13.06
C THR A 244 -16.38 -7.35 12.37
N LEU A 245 -15.51 -8.05 13.10
CA LEU A 245 -14.59 -9.04 12.53
C LEU A 245 -15.03 -10.46 12.87
N GLU A 246 -15.07 -11.31 11.86
CA GLU A 246 -15.28 -12.74 12.05
C GLU A 246 -13.93 -13.47 11.96
N PHE A 247 -13.60 -14.22 13.03
CA PHE A 247 -12.43 -15.09 13.07
C PHE A 247 -12.84 -16.52 12.75
N SER A 248 -12.28 -17.10 11.71
CA SER A 248 -12.55 -18.46 11.31
C SER A 248 -11.29 -19.27 11.07
N GLU A 249 -11.47 -20.57 10.86
CA GLU A 249 -10.40 -21.49 10.51
C GLU A 249 -10.31 -21.65 9.00
N VAL A 250 -9.10 -21.90 8.50
CA VAL A 250 -8.88 -22.31 7.12
C VAL A 250 -9.21 -23.78 6.98
N ARG A 251 -10.34 -24.12 6.36
CA ARG A 251 -10.88 -25.48 6.28
C ARG A 251 -10.86 -26.05 4.86
N TYR A 252 -11.09 -25.22 3.85
CA TYR A 252 -11.26 -25.66 2.47
C TYR A 252 -9.93 -25.77 1.73
N ASP A 253 -9.84 -26.75 0.87
CA ASP A 253 -8.62 -27.01 0.09
C ASP A 253 -8.31 -25.88 -0.89
N GLU A 254 -9.33 -25.20 -1.41
CA GLU A 254 -9.17 -24.03 -2.27
C GLU A 254 -8.52 -22.86 -1.52
N GLU A 255 -8.88 -22.64 -0.27
CA GLU A 255 -8.25 -21.62 0.57
C GLU A 255 -6.79 -21.96 0.86
N LYS A 256 -6.51 -23.21 1.19
CA LYS A 256 -5.13 -23.70 1.40
C LYS A 256 -4.30 -23.55 0.13
N ALA A 257 -4.88 -23.87 -1.04
CA ALA A 257 -4.20 -23.73 -2.33
C ALA A 257 -3.86 -22.26 -2.61
N LEU A 258 -4.78 -21.35 -2.38
CA LEU A 258 -4.56 -19.90 -2.53
C LEU A 258 -3.44 -19.40 -1.58
N ILE A 259 -3.51 -19.75 -0.30
CA ILE A 259 -2.47 -19.38 0.68
C ILE A 259 -1.11 -19.91 0.23
N LYS A 260 -1.05 -21.15 -0.22
CA LYS A 260 0.18 -21.77 -0.69
C LYS A 260 0.74 -21.04 -1.91
N GLU A 261 -0.08 -20.77 -2.91
CA GLU A 261 0.30 -20.03 -4.12
C GLU A 261 0.88 -18.65 -3.78
N MET A 262 0.20 -17.90 -2.92
CA MET A 262 0.66 -16.57 -2.51
C MET A 262 1.97 -16.63 -1.72
N LEU A 263 2.16 -17.62 -0.85
CA LEU A 263 3.40 -17.83 -0.10
C LEU A 263 4.55 -18.29 -0.99
N GLU A 264 4.30 -19.18 -1.96
CA GLU A 264 5.28 -19.61 -2.95
C GLU A 264 5.73 -18.43 -3.83
N ALA A 265 4.80 -17.59 -4.27
CA ALA A 265 5.11 -16.37 -5.00
C ALA A 265 5.93 -15.39 -4.14
N HIS A 266 5.53 -15.16 -2.89
CA HIS A 266 6.29 -14.33 -1.96
C HIS A 266 7.71 -14.87 -1.77
N TYR A 267 7.87 -16.16 -1.51
CA TYR A 267 9.18 -16.77 -1.38
C TYR A 267 10.01 -16.69 -2.67
N LYS A 268 9.38 -16.91 -3.81
CA LYS A 268 10.04 -16.79 -5.13
C LYS A 268 10.66 -15.41 -5.33
N HIS A 269 9.91 -14.35 -5.02
CA HIS A 269 10.31 -12.96 -5.26
C HIS A 269 11.25 -12.42 -4.19
N THR A 270 11.11 -12.88 -2.94
CA THR A 270 11.75 -12.23 -1.79
C THR A 270 12.75 -13.11 -1.05
N ARG A 271 12.68 -14.42 -1.23
CA ARG A 271 13.44 -15.41 -0.44
C ARG A 271 13.14 -15.35 1.06
N SER A 272 11.97 -14.87 1.44
CA SER A 272 11.51 -14.75 2.82
C SER A 272 11.77 -16.00 3.65
N THR A 273 12.44 -15.81 4.78
CA THR A 273 12.74 -16.91 5.73
C THR A 273 11.46 -17.43 6.38
N LYS A 274 10.53 -16.53 6.72
CA LYS A 274 9.23 -16.91 7.31
C LYS A 274 8.36 -17.68 6.32
N ALA A 275 8.22 -17.18 5.08
CA ALA A 275 7.44 -17.89 4.07
C ALA A 275 7.98 -19.30 3.84
N ARG A 276 9.31 -19.48 3.78
CA ARG A 276 9.95 -20.80 3.67
C ARG A 276 9.61 -21.69 4.84
N GLN A 277 9.67 -21.17 6.07
CA GLN A 277 9.34 -21.95 7.28
C GLN A 277 7.88 -22.43 7.26
N ILE A 278 6.94 -21.56 6.90
CA ILE A 278 5.51 -21.91 6.79
C ILE A 278 5.29 -22.95 5.69
N LEU A 279 5.89 -22.77 4.51
CA LEU A 279 5.78 -23.71 3.39
C LEU A 279 6.33 -25.10 3.74
N ASN A 280 7.40 -25.19 4.52
CA ASN A 280 7.97 -26.48 4.98
C ASN A 280 7.04 -27.25 5.92
N GLN A 281 6.08 -26.57 6.56
CA GLN A 281 5.12 -27.16 7.50
C GLN A 281 3.68 -27.00 7.01
N PHE A 282 3.48 -26.78 5.73
CA PHE A 282 2.21 -26.35 5.15
C PHE A 282 1.05 -27.32 5.38
N GLU A 283 1.33 -28.61 5.49
CA GLU A 283 0.33 -29.65 5.80
C GLU A 283 -0.49 -29.34 7.08
N ASN A 284 0.14 -28.63 8.02
CA ASN A 284 -0.47 -28.26 9.29
C ASN A 284 -0.90 -26.77 9.34
N VAL A 285 -0.97 -26.07 8.21
CA VAL A 285 -1.18 -24.62 8.14
C VAL A 285 -2.41 -24.15 8.93
N SER A 286 -3.49 -24.94 8.93
CA SER A 286 -4.73 -24.62 9.65
C SER A 286 -4.58 -24.48 11.17
N GLN A 287 -3.45 -24.97 11.75
CA GLN A 287 -3.22 -24.91 13.20
C GLN A 287 -2.62 -23.58 13.66
N TYR A 288 -2.02 -22.79 12.77
CA TYR A 288 -1.32 -21.54 13.11
C TYR A 288 -1.71 -20.34 12.26
N VAL A 289 -2.72 -20.46 11.44
CA VAL A 289 -3.28 -19.36 10.66
C VAL A 289 -4.66 -18.97 11.21
N VAL A 290 -4.91 -17.68 11.29
CA VAL A 290 -6.24 -17.12 11.57
C VAL A 290 -6.76 -16.49 10.30
N LYS A 291 -7.94 -16.92 9.85
CA LYS A 291 -8.69 -16.27 8.79
C LYS A 291 -9.55 -15.16 9.39
N VAL A 292 -9.51 -13.98 8.79
CA VAL A 292 -10.31 -12.80 9.16
C VAL A 292 -11.12 -12.35 7.97
N ILE A 293 -12.42 -12.16 8.19
CA ILE A 293 -13.40 -11.70 7.21
C ILE A 293 -14.34 -10.67 7.81
#